data_7b46608d30e38b54bf444f0b8c465f10
#
_entry.id   7b46608d30e38b54bf444f0b8c465f10
#
_cell.length_a   1.000
_cell.length_b   1.000
_cell.length_c   1.000
_cell.angle_alpha   90.00
_cell.angle_beta   90.00
_cell.angle_gamma   90.00
#
_symmetry.space_group_name_H-M   'P 1'
#
loop_
_entity.id
_entity.type
_entity.pdbx_description
1 polymer ?
#
loop_
_entity_poly.entity_id
_entity_poly.type
_entity_poly.pdbx_seq_one_letter_code
_entity_poly.pdbx_strand_id
1 'polypeptide(L)'
;MGKKNQPLSSLRPAGYAALTERHGIEVMPNWHKSFVAANEAHRVDSTGRVIEETYPSKYWPGDSVGEHLEFALKYDGTNLAILDRLFRVLDKEEFLRYVRSKPRGKYARRLWFFYEFLTGNALPLSDLKRGNYVNLLDPEGYYTVVPARQVRRQRINDNLLGDSSFCPVIRRTEKLRSSEDADLPKRCRQVVSVYPPELLKRALSYLYTKETKSSFEIEHIKPDSTRTERFIGLLQLAEREDFCDKPRLIDLQNRIVDPRFRDPDYRASQNYVGEAVSWQKEKVHFACPKPEDLPGLMEGLLRAHGRMSEGGISAVAHAAAVAYGFVFLHPFEDGNGRIHRFLIHNILARRGFTPKDIMFPVSASMLKAPADYDASLEAFSKPLMPLVEYSLDDEGLMTVRNDTATWYRYIDMTPQAEALFVFIERTINTELVEELSFLANYDRTKTAIQGIVDMPDRKIDLFIRGCLQNNGRLSARKRTSHFDFLSDKEVARMEKAVQSAYETDAAKAKDL
;
A
#
# COMPACT_ATOMS: atom_id res chain seq x y z
N MET A 1 23.41 -28.62 -44.97
CA MET A 1 23.59 -27.16 -45.05
C MET A 1 23.33 -26.56 -43.69
N GLY A 2 24.39 -26.26 -42.98
CA GLY A 2 24.33 -25.78 -41.59
C GLY A 2 23.82 -24.34 -41.54
N LYS A 3 22.84 -24.07 -40.68
CA LYS A 3 22.49 -22.72 -40.25
C LYS A 3 23.67 -22.18 -39.45
N LYS A 4 24.43 -21.23 -40.00
CA LYS A 4 25.40 -20.44 -39.29
C LYS A 4 24.67 -19.73 -38.17
N ASN A 5 25.05 -20.04 -36.91
CA ASN A 5 24.75 -19.20 -35.76
C ASN A 5 25.30 -17.81 -36.09
N GLN A 6 24.40 -16.85 -36.34
CA GLN A 6 24.78 -15.45 -36.29
C GLN A 6 25.13 -15.11 -34.82
N PRO A 7 26.23 -14.41 -34.59
CA PRO A 7 26.54 -13.96 -33.24
C PRO A 7 25.36 -13.09 -32.74
N LEU A 8 24.84 -13.43 -31.56
CA LEU A 8 23.91 -12.57 -30.81
C LEU A 8 24.50 -11.15 -30.86
N SER A 9 23.77 -10.21 -31.45
CA SER A 9 24.13 -8.80 -31.37
C SER A 9 24.33 -8.48 -29.90
N SER A 10 25.53 -8.03 -29.51
CA SER A 10 25.87 -7.84 -28.13
C SER A 10 25.05 -6.68 -27.58
N LEU A 11 23.99 -7.01 -26.83
CA LEU A 11 23.23 -6.07 -26.03
C LEU A 11 24.19 -5.46 -25.01
N ARG A 12 24.32 -4.15 -25.03
CA ARG A 12 25.16 -3.42 -24.06
C ARG A 12 24.24 -2.78 -23.03
N PRO A 13 24.39 -3.08 -21.74
CA PRO A 13 23.59 -2.42 -20.70
C PRO A 13 23.86 -0.91 -20.71
N ALA A 14 22.82 -0.11 -20.43
CA ALA A 14 22.88 1.34 -20.32
C ALA A 14 22.22 1.79 -19.00
N GLY A 15 22.42 3.03 -18.63
CA GLY A 15 21.82 3.60 -17.42
C GLY A 15 22.25 2.88 -16.14
N TYR A 16 21.29 2.57 -15.27
CA TYR A 16 21.55 1.87 -13.99
C TYR A 16 22.16 0.49 -14.22
N ALA A 17 21.66 -0.27 -15.19
CA ALA A 17 22.16 -1.63 -15.44
C ALA A 17 23.67 -1.63 -15.75
N ALA A 18 24.14 -0.69 -16.57
CA ALA A 18 25.57 -0.56 -16.88
C ALA A 18 26.42 -0.18 -15.65
N LEU A 19 25.89 0.72 -14.81
CA LEU A 19 26.63 1.20 -13.64
C LEU A 19 26.69 0.15 -12.53
N THR A 20 25.59 -0.55 -12.26
CA THR A 20 25.56 -1.61 -11.25
C THR A 20 26.45 -2.78 -11.64
N GLU A 21 26.45 -3.19 -12.91
CA GLU A 21 27.34 -4.23 -13.43
C GLU A 21 28.82 -3.79 -13.36
N ARG A 22 29.15 -2.57 -13.82
CA ARG A 22 30.53 -2.02 -13.80
C ARG A 22 31.12 -1.99 -12.39
N HIS A 23 30.33 -1.66 -11.38
CA HIS A 23 30.77 -1.51 -9.99
C HIS A 23 30.51 -2.74 -9.12
N GLY A 24 29.95 -3.82 -9.70
CA GLY A 24 29.64 -5.05 -8.96
C GLY A 24 28.68 -4.84 -7.78
N ILE A 25 27.66 -3.97 -7.95
CA ILE A 25 26.72 -3.63 -6.89
C ILE A 25 25.46 -4.47 -7.05
N GLU A 26 25.11 -5.21 -6.01
CA GLU A 26 23.82 -5.86 -5.91
C GLU A 26 22.73 -4.86 -5.50
N VAL A 27 21.63 -4.86 -6.24
CA VAL A 27 20.48 -3.96 -6.04
C VAL A 27 19.17 -4.69 -6.26
N MET A 28 18.10 -4.21 -5.64
CA MET A 28 16.76 -4.64 -6.04
C MET A 28 16.54 -4.28 -7.52
N PRO A 29 15.84 -5.16 -8.29
CA PRO A 29 15.56 -4.90 -9.69
C PRO A 29 14.85 -3.54 -9.88
N ASN A 30 15.41 -2.69 -10.76
CA ASN A 30 14.68 -1.52 -11.20
C ASN A 30 13.48 -1.95 -12.05
N TRP A 31 12.38 -1.20 -12.00
CA TRP A 31 11.19 -1.45 -12.80
C TRP A 31 11.42 -1.35 -14.32
N HIS A 32 12.50 -0.68 -14.72
CA HIS A 32 12.91 -0.48 -16.10
C HIS A 32 14.42 -0.73 -16.24
N LYS A 33 14.81 -1.49 -17.26
CA LYS A 33 16.21 -1.75 -17.62
C LYS A 33 16.43 -1.41 -19.08
N SER A 34 17.45 -0.64 -19.34
CA SER A 34 17.82 -0.20 -20.68
C SER A 34 19.04 -0.92 -21.22
N PHE A 35 18.95 -1.30 -22.48
CA PHE A 35 20.03 -1.85 -23.28
C PHE A 35 20.18 -1.07 -24.57
N VAL A 36 21.38 -1.08 -25.16
CA VAL A 36 21.66 -0.48 -26.47
C VAL A 36 22.30 -1.53 -27.36
N ALA A 37 21.77 -1.67 -28.58
CA ALA A 37 22.26 -2.62 -29.57
C ALA A 37 22.63 -1.93 -30.88
N ALA A 38 23.68 -2.44 -31.56
CA ALA A 38 24.23 -1.84 -32.76
C ALA A 38 23.29 -1.92 -33.97
N ASN A 39 22.56 -3.03 -34.12
CA ASN A 39 21.78 -3.37 -35.30
C ASN A 39 20.32 -3.79 -35.02
N GLU A 40 19.78 -3.39 -33.88
CA GLU A 40 18.39 -3.71 -33.52
C GLU A 40 17.49 -2.50 -33.64
N ALA A 41 16.23 -2.75 -34.06
CA ALA A 41 15.17 -1.79 -33.93
C ALA A 41 14.82 -1.59 -32.44
N HIS A 42 14.22 -0.46 -32.11
CA HIS A 42 13.68 -0.22 -30.77
C HIS A 42 12.72 -1.34 -30.36
N ARG A 43 12.98 -1.97 -29.22
CA ARG A 43 12.20 -3.10 -28.71
C ARG A 43 11.89 -2.91 -27.24
N VAL A 44 10.67 -3.27 -26.84
CA VAL A 44 10.22 -3.27 -25.45
C VAL A 44 9.69 -4.66 -25.12
N ASP A 45 10.25 -5.27 -24.09
CA ASP A 45 9.81 -6.55 -23.53
C ASP A 45 9.41 -6.33 -22.06
N SER A 46 8.44 -7.09 -21.58
CA SER A 46 8.07 -7.06 -20.16
C SER A 46 8.13 -8.44 -19.56
N THR A 47 8.87 -8.60 -18.48
CA THR A 47 8.96 -9.83 -17.70
C THR A 47 8.48 -9.55 -16.30
N GLY A 48 7.26 -9.97 -15.99
CA GLY A 48 6.62 -9.66 -14.72
C GLY A 48 6.42 -8.15 -14.54
N ARG A 49 7.11 -7.55 -13.55
CA ARG A 49 7.01 -6.11 -13.25
C ARG A 49 8.16 -5.29 -13.86
N VAL A 50 9.12 -5.94 -14.52
CA VAL A 50 10.28 -5.28 -15.11
C VAL A 50 10.06 -5.12 -16.62
N ILE A 51 10.28 -3.90 -17.09
CA ILE A 51 10.32 -3.56 -18.51
C ILE A 51 11.77 -3.57 -18.95
N GLU A 52 12.10 -4.34 -19.99
CA GLU A 52 13.40 -4.33 -20.65
C GLU A 52 13.28 -3.62 -22.00
N GLU A 53 13.99 -2.52 -22.16
CA GLU A 53 13.92 -1.70 -23.36
C GLU A 53 15.26 -1.67 -24.06
N THR A 54 15.29 -2.06 -25.33
CA THR A 54 16.47 -2.04 -26.20
C THR A 54 16.40 -0.85 -27.15
N TYR A 55 17.39 0.01 -27.08
CA TYR A 55 17.52 1.20 -27.91
C TYR A 55 18.53 1.00 -29.03
N PRO A 56 18.32 1.65 -30.20
CA PRO A 56 19.33 1.74 -31.26
C PRO A 56 20.64 2.42 -30.80
N SER A 57 21.74 2.13 -31.48
CA SER A 57 23.09 2.61 -31.15
C SER A 57 23.23 4.13 -30.94
N LYS A 58 22.42 4.93 -31.64
CA LYS A 58 22.39 6.40 -31.48
C LYS A 58 22.01 6.87 -30.06
N TYR A 59 21.42 5.99 -29.23
CA TYR A 59 21.06 6.27 -27.84
C TYR A 59 22.17 5.92 -26.85
N TRP A 60 23.34 5.42 -27.33
CA TRP A 60 24.46 5.15 -26.42
C TRP A 60 24.85 6.43 -25.67
N PRO A 61 24.82 6.41 -24.31
CA PRO A 61 25.03 7.62 -23.51
C PRO A 61 26.48 8.12 -23.52
N GLY A 62 27.45 7.28 -23.92
CA GLY A 62 28.86 7.46 -23.71
C GLY A 62 29.41 6.48 -22.67
N ASP A 63 30.66 6.64 -22.25
CA ASP A 63 31.31 5.68 -21.35
C ASP A 63 31.50 6.22 -19.92
N SER A 64 31.20 7.49 -19.69
CA SER A 64 31.33 8.11 -18.37
C SER A 64 30.18 7.79 -17.43
N VAL A 65 30.48 7.76 -16.14
CA VAL A 65 29.48 7.57 -15.05
C VAL A 65 28.35 8.59 -15.16
N GLY A 66 28.68 9.87 -15.37
CA GLY A 66 27.69 10.94 -15.42
C GLY A 66 26.72 10.82 -16.60
N GLU A 67 27.20 10.34 -17.76
CA GLU A 67 26.36 10.10 -18.95
C GLU A 67 25.39 8.96 -18.72
N HIS A 68 25.83 7.86 -18.10
CA HIS A 68 24.96 6.76 -17.72
C HIS A 68 23.95 7.15 -16.64
N LEU A 69 24.31 7.98 -15.64
CA LEU A 69 23.38 8.52 -14.65
C LEU A 69 22.33 9.44 -15.29
N GLU A 70 22.74 10.32 -16.24
CA GLU A 70 21.81 11.15 -17.00
C GLU A 70 20.83 10.30 -17.80
N PHE A 71 21.35 9.26 -18.48
CA PHE A 71 20.56 8.30 -19.23
C PHE A 71 19.54 7.59 -18.33
N ALA A 72 19.99 7.11 -17.16
CA ALA A 72 19.12 6.44 -16.19
C ALA A 72 17.97 7.33 -15.74
N LEU A 73 18.24 8.57 -15.34
CA LEU A 73 17.16 9.50 -14.94
C LEU A 73 16.19 9.84 -16.08
N LYS A 74 16.65 9.70 -17.32
CA LYS A 74 15.82 10.01 -18.50
C LYS A 74 14.97 8.83 -18.97
N TYR A 75 15.49 7.62 -18.90
CA TYR A 75 14.89 6.42 -19.47
C TYR A 75 14.51 5.36 -18.43
N ASP A 76 15.40 5.07 -17.45
CA ASP A 76 15.15 4.08 -16.40
C ASP A 76 14.32 4.62 -15.23
N GLY A 77 14.11 5.94 -15.19
CA GLY A 77 13.40 6.65 -14.11
C GLY A 77 14.27 6.95 -12.90
N THR A 78 13.63 7.47 -11.86
CA THR A 78 14.32 7.82 -10.60
C THR A 78 14.18 6.68 -9.61
N ASN A 79 15.32 6.05 -9.25
CA ASN A 79 15.41 5.05 -8.19
C ASN A 79 16.43 5.52 -7.14
N LEU A 80 15.91 6.01 -6.01
CA LEU A 80 16.77 6.60 -4.96
C LEU A 80 17.66 5.56 -4.28
N ALA A 81 17.20 4.31 -4.15
CA ALA A 81 18.00 3.24 -3.55
C ALA A 81 19.20 2.88 -4.42
N ILE A 82 19.04 2.76 -5.73
CA ILE A 82 20.13 2.52 -6.65
C ILE A 82 21.10 3.70 -6.68
N LEU A 83 20.57 4.93 -6.71
CA LEU A 83 21.40 6.14 -6.67
C LEU A 83 22.23 6.24 -5.38
N ASP A 84 21.64 5.93 -4.21
CA ASP A 84 22.36 5.93 -2.94
C ASP A 84 23.51 4.93 -2.96
N ARG A 85 23.28 3.70 -3.41
CA ARG A 85 24.32 2.66 -3.51
C ARG A 85 25.41 3.05 -4.51
N LEU A 86 25.05 3.60 -5.65
CA LEU A 86 26.00 4.08 -6.65
C LEU A 86 26.87 5.22 -6.12
N PHE A 87 26.29 6.27 -5.51
CA PHE A 87 27.04 7.42 -5.00
C PHE A 87 28.04 7.09 -3.89
N ARG A 88 27.90 5.95 -3.23
CA ARG A 88 28.85 5.46 -2.21
C ARG A 88 30.11 4.85 -2.81
N VAL A 89 30.06 4.37 -4.08
CA VAL A 89 31.17 3.64 -4.74
C VAL A 89 31.73 4.36 -5.95
N LEU A 90 30.98 5.32 -6.52
CA LEU A 90 31.45 6.07 -7.69
C LEU A 90 32.64 6.98 -7.37
N ASP A 91 33.54 7.13 -8.36
CA ASP A 91 34.60 8.15 -8.28
C ASP A 91 33.99 9.55 -8.22
N LYS A 92 34.13 10.18 -7.06
CA LYS A 92 33.60 11.53 -6.78
C LYS A 92 34.14 12.57 -7.75
N GLU A 93 35.39 12.47 -8.16
CA GLU A 93 36.03 13.43 -9.07
C GLU A 93 35.51 13.26 -10.50
N GLU A 94 35.25 12.04 -10.96
CA GLU A 94 34.63 11.79 -12.25
C GLU A 94 33.21 12.36 -12.25
N PHE A 95 32.42 12.09 -11.21
CA PHE A 95 31.08 12.64 -11.07
C PHE A 95 31.06 14.17 -11.01
N LEU A 96 31.99 14.76 -10.25
CA LEU A 96 32.14 16.21 -10.15
C LEU A 96 32.49 16.85 -11.50
N ARG A 97 33.39 16.23 -12.29
CA ARG A 97 33.73 16.70 -13.66
C ARG A 97 32.47 16.73 -14.55
N TYR A 98 31.62 15.70 -14.46
CA TYR A 98 30.35 15.67 -15.20
C TYR A 98 29.44 16.84 -14.81
N VAL A 99 29.22 17.08 -13.52
CA VAL A 99 28.35 18.18 -13.05
C VAL A 99 28.92 19.53 -13.47
N ARG A 100 30.23 19.73 -13.38
CA ARG A 100 30.94 20.94 -13.83
C ARG A 100 30.83 21.19 -15.34
N SER A 101 30.78 20.12 -16.14
CA SER A 101 30.66 20.25 -17.60
C SER A 101 29.25 20.71 -18.05
N LYS A 102 28.22 20.42 -17.25
CA LYS A 102 26.82 20.75 -17.56
C LYS A 102 26.12 21.46 -16.39
N PRO A 103 26.65 22.57 -15.83
CA PRO A 103 26.17 23.13 -14.56
C PRO A 103 24.73 23.62 -14.57
N ARG A 104 24.17 23.92 -15.76
CA ARG A 104 22.78 24.35 -15.96
C ARG A 104 21.90 23.25 -16.53
N GLY A 105 22.46 22.08 -16.83
CA GLY A 105 21.73 20.94 -17.38
C GLY A 105 20.67 20.41 -16.39
N LYS A 106 19.49 20.12 -16.89
CA LYS A 106 18.35 19.61 -16.07
C LYS A 106 18.78 18.38 -15.23
N TYR A 107 19.40 17.41 -15.87
CA TYR A 107 19.81 16.15 -15.24
C TYR A 107 21.04 16.31 -14.35
N ALA A 108 22.04 17.07 -14.76
CA ALA A 108 23.23 17.35 -13.95
C ALA A 108 22.83 18.02 -12.60
N ARG A 109 21.88 18.95 -12.63
CA ARG A 109 21.35 19.61 -11.42
C ARG A 109 20.55 18.66 -10.54
N ARG A 110 19.75 17.75 -11.11
CA ARG A 110 19.05 16.70 -10.38
C ARG A 110 20.05 15.75 -9.73
N LEU A 111 21.06 15.28 -10.46
CA LEU A 111 22.11 14.40 -9.96
C LEU A 111 22.95 15.07 -8.86
N TRP A 112 23.29 16.36 -9.02
CA TRP A 112 23.96 17.12 -7.97
C TRP A 112 23.13 17.17 -6.69
N PHE A 113 21.83 17.45 -6.79
CA PHE A 113 20.95 17.45 -5.64
C PHE A 113 20.85 16.05 -5.02
N PHE A 114 20.60 15.00 -5.81
CA PHE A 114 20.49 13.64 -5.31
C PHE A 114 21.78 13.18 -4.62
N TYR A 115 22.95 13.53 -5.15
CA TYR A 115 24.21 13.22 -4.47
C TYR A 115 24.26 13.82 -3.06
N GLU A 116 23.99 15.12 -2.91
CA GLU A 116 24.02 15.78 -1.61
C GLU A 116 22.90 15.30 -0.67
N PHE A 117 21.73 15.02 -1.22
CA PHE A 117 20.57 14.51 -0.49
C PHE A 117 20.79 13.08 0.07
N LEU A 118 21.35 12.20 -0.74
CA LEU A 118 21.52 10.79 -0.38
C LEU A 118 22.77 10.53 0.46
N THR A 119 23.87 11.22 0.15
CA THR A 119 25.16 11.00 0.85
C THR A 119 25.34 11.91 2.07
N GLY A 120 24.57 13.00 2.18
CA GLY A 120 24.78 14.04 3.17
C GLY A 120 26.04 14.91 2.93
N ASN A 121 26.81 14.65 1.85
CA ASN A 121 28.06 15.32 1.57
C ASN A 121 27.88 16.39 0.48
N ALA A 122 28.21 17.63 0.79
CA ALA A 122 28.21 18.71 -0.20
C ALA A 122 29.31 18.54 -1.26
N LEU A 123 28.95 18.76 -2.53
CA LEU A 123 29.95 18.88 -3.59
C LEU A 123 30.65 20.25 -3.54
N PRO A 124 31.96 20.32 -3.88
CA PRO A 124 32.71 21.57 -3.93
C PRO A 124 32.31 22.40 -5.17
N LEU A 125 31.06 22.84 -5.18
CA LEU A 125 30.46 23.64 -6.25
C LEU A 125 29.82 24.88 -5.66
N SER A 126 29.90 26.00 -6.38
CA SER A 126 29.21 27.23 -6.00
C SER A 126 27.74 27.17 -6.34
N ASP A 127 26.92 27.82 -5.55
CA ASP A 127 25.49 27.94 -5.78
C ASP A 127 25.17 28.56 -7.14
N LEU A 128 24.13 28.06 -7.81
CA LEU A 128 23.69 28.58 -9.08
C LEU A 128 22.98 29.95 -8.89
N LYS A 129 23.60 31.00 -9.41
CA LYS A 129 23.08 32.38 -9.26
C LYS A 129 21.88 32.68 -10.18
N ARG A 130 21.77 32.01 -11.34
CA ARG A 130 20.77 32.28 -12.38
C ARG A 130 20.25 30.99 -13.01
N GLY A 131 19.05 31.05 -13.59
CA GLY A 131 18.35 29.95 -14.28
C GLY A 131 17.00 29.63 -13.66
N ASN A 132 16.15 28.93 -14.38
CA ASN A 132 14.84 28.47 -13.90
C ASN A 132 15.01 27.34 -12.87
N TYR A 133 14.05 27.18 -11.97
CA TYR A 133 13.98 26.01 -11.11
C TYR A 133 13.52 24.78 -11.91
N VAL A 134 14.05 23.62 -11.57
CA VAL A 134 13.75 22.33 -12.21
C VAL A 134 13.17 21.39 -11.16
N ASN A 135 12.06 20.73 -11.45
CA ASN A 135 11.50 19.70 -10.58
C ASN A 135 12.44 18.51 -10.47
N LEU A 136 12.60 17.94 -9.27
CA LEU A 136 13.36 16.71 -9.07
C LEU A 136 12.69 15.54 -9.78
N LEU A 137 11.41 15.30 -9.49
CA LEU A 137 10.59 14.33 -10.19
C LEU A 137 9.66 15.03 -11.18
N ASP A 138 9.36 14.38 -12.29
CA ASP A 138 8.37 14.82 -13.25
C ASP A 138 6.98 14.51 -12.71
N PRO A 139 6.11 15.50 -12.45
CA PRO A 139 4.77 15.27 -11.93
C PRO A 139 3.87 14.43 -12.86
N GLU A 140 4.17 14.39 -14.16
CA GLU A 140 3.46 13.52 -15.09
C GLU A 140 3.84 12.04 -14.90
N GLY A 141 5.05 11.76 -14.45
CA GLY A 141 5.55 10.41 -14.24
C GLY A 141 5.49 9.92 -12.80
N TYR A 142 5.34 10.82 -11.84
CA TYR A 142 5.44 10.50 -10.41
C TYR A 142 4.41 11.27 -9.57
N TYR A 143 4.00 10.67 -8.44
CA TYR A 143 3.33 11.42 -7.40
C TYR A 143 4.34 12.32 -6.69
N THR A 144 3.99 13.58 -6.54
CA THR A 144 4.87 14.63 -5.97
C THR A 144 4.10 15.54 -5.05
N VAL A 145 4.78 16.17 -4.09
CA VAL A 145 4.15 17.19 -3.24
C VAL A 145 4.07 18.54 -3.95
N VAL A 146 2.99 19.29 -3.67
CA VAL A 146 2.73 20.64 -4.18
C VAL A 146 2.23 21.50 -3.00
N PRO A 147 2.85 22.68 -2.73
CA PRO A 147 3.99 23.26 -3.43
C PRO A 147 5.31 22.54 -3.14
N ALA A 148 6.21 22.53 -4.13
CA ALA A 148 7.55 22.01 -3.95
C ALA A 148 8.43 22.98 -3.16
N ARG A 149 9.35 22.44 -2.35
CA ARG A 149 10.35 23.24 -1.64
C ARG A 149 11.45 23.69 -2.60
N GLN A 150 11.71 25.00 -2.70
CA GLN A 150 12.78 25.52 -3.55
C GLN A 150 14.14 25.41 -2.88
N VAL A 151 15.07 24.69 -3.52
CA VAL A 151 16.46 24.59 -3.12
C VAL A 151 17.31 25.48 -4.02
N ARG A 152 17.81 26.59 -3.43
CA ARG A 152 18.51 27.66 -4.18
C ARG A 152 19.82 27.19 -4.77
N ARG A 153 20.56 26.37 -4.03
CA ARG A 153 21.93 25.89 -4.38
C ARG A 153 21.98 25.30 -5.79
N GLN A 154 21.14 24.32 -6.09
CA GLN A 154 21.05 23.68 -7.41
C GLN A 154 19.89 24.23 -8.25
N ARG A 155 19.12 25.19 -7.74
CA ARG A 155 17.86 25.70 -8.34
C ARG A 155 16.90 24.59 -8.70
N ILE A 156 16.61 23.76 -7.71
CA ILE A 156 15.73 22.60 -7.77
C ILE A 156 14.44 22.92 -7.02
N ASN A 157 13.31 22.49 -7.57
CA ASN A 157 12.07 22.30 -6.83
C ASN A 157 12.09 20.87 -6.25
N ASP A 158 12.36 20.76 -4.95
CA ASP A 158 12.27 19.51 -4.23
C ASP A 158 10.80 19.15 -3.99
N ASN A 159 10.29 18.26 -4.83
CA ASN A 159 8.93 17.77 -4.83
C ASN A 159 8.83 16.28 -4.42
N LEU A 160 9.84 15.78 -3.71
CA LEU A 160 9.87 14.42 -3.17
C LEU A 160 8.80 14.22 -2.08
N LEU A 161 8.41 12.98 -1.82
CA LEU A 161 7.41 12.63 -0.82
C LEU A 161 7.96 12.60 0.61
N GLY A 162 9.28 12.55 0.77
CA GLY A 162 9.95 12.45 2.06
C GLY A 162 11.31 13.16 2.08
N ASP A 163 12.15 12.76 3.01
CA ASP A 163 13.54 13.24 3.16
C ASP A 163 14.57 12.09 3.08
N SER A 164 15.84 12.37 3.34
CA SER A 164 16.91 11.36 3.24
C SER A 164 16.82 10.22 4.26
N SER A 165 15.98 10.33 5.29
CA SER A 165 15.76 9.28 6.27
C SER A 165 14.65 8.31 5.85
N PHE A 166 13.64 8.80 5.10
CA PHE A 166 12.61 7.99 4.46
C PHE A 166 11.98 8.77 3.31
N CYS A 167 12.12 8.27 2.10
CA CYS A 167 11.60 8.90 0.89
C CYS A 167 11.02 7.86 -0.07
N PRO A 168 9.73 7.54 0.05
CA PRO A 168 9.08 6.63 -0.89
C PRO A 168 8.94 7.31 -2.26
N VAL A 169 8.94 6.50 -3.30
CA VAL A 169 8.67 6.93 -4.68
C VAL A 169 7.43 6.19 -5.18
N ILE A 170 6.51 6.88 -5.82
CA ILE A 170 5.33 6.29 -6.46
C ILE A 170 5.25 6.82 -7.88
N ARG A 171 5.31 5.92 -8.86
CA ARG A 171 5.18 6.25 -10.27
C ARG A 171 3.69 6.40 -10.64
N ARG A 172 3.38 7.31 -11.54
CA ARG A 172 2.02 7.45 -12.10
C ARG A 172 1.84 6.50 -13.28
N THR A 173 1.65 5.21 -12.97
CA THR A 173 1.37 4.20 -13.98
C THR A 173 0.01 4.44 -14.64
N GLU A 174 -0.22 3.84 -15.81
CA GLU A 174 -1.53 3.90 -16.47
C GLU A 174 -2.65 3.37 -15.57
N LYS A 175 -2.38 2.30 -14.82
CA LYS A 175 -3.32 1.72 -13.85
C LYS A 175 -3.69 2.73 -12.76
N LEU A 176 -2.72 3.45 -12.19
CA LEU A 176 -2.97 4.47 -11.16
C LEU A 176 -3.72 5.68 -11.72
N ARG A 177 -3.40 6.13 -12.94
CA ARG A 177 -4.13 7.20 -13.62
C ARG A 177 -5.59 6.82 -13.84
N SER A 178 -5.84 5.63 -14.40
CA SER A 178 -7.20 5.11 -14.61
C SER A 178 -7.99 5.00 -13.29
N SER A 179 -7.33 4.60 -12.20
CA SER A 179 -7.95 4.53 -10.87
C SER A 179 -8.29 5.91 -10.29
N GLU A 180 -7.47 6.94 -10.57
CA GLU A 180 -7.76 8.32 -10.18
C GLU A 180 -8.92 8.91 -11.01
N ASP A 181 -8.93 8.65 -12.33
CA ASP A 181 -9.99 9.09 -13.25
C ASP A 181 -11.36 8.48 -12.91
N ALA A 182 -11.39 7.32 -12.26
CA ALA A 182 -12.60 6.67 -11.78
C ALA A 182 -13.32 7.43 -10.65
N ASP A 183 -12.69 8.46 -10.06
CA ASP A 183 -13.23 9.30 -8.98
C ASP A 183 -13.93 8.49 -7.89
N LEU A 184 -13.18 7.56 -7.27
CA LEU A 184 -13.69 6.66 -6.23
C LEU A 184 -14.43 7.38 -5.08
N PRO A 185 -14.02 8.58 -4.61
CA PRO A 185 -14.79 9.34 -3.61
C PRO A 185 -16.18 9.72 -4.10
N LYS A 186 -16.33 10.14 -5.37
CA LYS A 186 -17.63 10.47 -5.97
C LYS A 186 -18.49 9.21 -6.10
N ARG A 187 -17.90 8.11 -6.56
CA ARG A 187 -18.58 6.81 -6.69
C ARG A 187 -19.09 6.32 -5.33
N CYS A 188 -18.28 6.44 -4.29
CA CYS A 188 -18.71 6.10 -2.92
C CYS A 188 -19.92 6.94 -2.50
N ARG A 189 -19.88 8.26 -2.68
CA ARG A 189 -21.01 9.13 -2.37
C ARG A 189 -22.28 8.73 -3.14
N GLN A 190 -22.16 8.33 -4.39
CA GLN A 190 -23.28 7.83 -5.19
C GLN A 190 -23.87 6.54 -4.60
N VAL A 191 -23.02 5.56 -4.26
CA VAL A 191 -23.47 4.30 -3.62
C VAL A 191 -24.21 4.57 -2.32
N VAL A 192 -23.70 5.47 -1.48
CA VAL A 192 -24.31 5.77 -0.17
C VAL A 192 -25.59 6.59 -0.31
N SER A 193 -25.68 7.49 -1.30
CA SER A 193 -26.79 8.44 -1.44
C SER A 193 -28.17 7.81 -1.72
N VAL A 194 -28.22 6.54 -2.14
CA VAL A 194 -29.47 5.83 -2.39
C VAL A 194 -30.12 5.27 -1.11
N TYR A 195 -29.43 5.33 0.03
CA TYR A 195 -29.90 4.80 1.31
C TYR A 195 -30.31 5.90 2.27
N PRO A 196 -31.41 5.67 3.07
CA PRO A 196 -31.84 6.64 4.07
C PRO A 196 -30.79 6.89 5.17
N PRO A 197 -30.67 8.11 5.72
CA PRO A 197 -29.71 8.44 6.78
C PRO A 197 -29.79 7.53 8.02
N GLU A 198 -31.00 7.11 8.40
CA GLU A 198 -31.20 6.21 9.55
C GLU A 198 -30.61 4.81 9.32
N LEU A 199 -30.70 4.31 8.08
CA LEU A 199 -30.08 3.05 7.70
C LEU A 199 -28.54 3.19 7.74
N LEU A 200 -28.00 4.30 7.24
CA LEU A 200 -26.55 4.56 7.24
C LEU A 200 -25.97 4.61 8.65
N LYS A 201 -26.66 5.26 9.60
CA LYS A 201 -26.26 5.27 11.01
C LYS A 201 -26.18 3.86 11.62
N ARG A 202 -27.13 3.00 11.28
CA ARG A 202 -27.11 1.59 11.73
C ARG A 202 -26.00 0.80 11.04
N ALA A 203 -25.84 0.98 9.73
CA ALA A 203 -24.81 0.33 8.94
C ALA A 203 -23.41 0.61 9.48
N LEU A 204 -23.15 1.82 9.97
CA LEU A 204 -21.86 2.22 10.52
C LEU A 204 -21.38 1.26 11.61
N SER A 205 -22.23 0.84 12.54
CA SER A 205 -21.86 -0.12 13.59
C SER A 205 -21.46 -1.49 13.02
N TYR A 206 -22.15 -1.95 11.98
CA TYR A 206 -21.82 -3.20 11.29
C TYR A 206 -20.52 -3.08 10.51
N LEU A 207 -20.28 -1.96 9.82
CA LEU A 207 -19.05 -1.72 9.08
C LEU A 207 -17.81 -1.67 10.00
N TYR A 208 -17.90 -1.02 11.16
CA TYR A 208 -16.85 -1.05 12.18
C TYR A 208 -16.57 -2.47 12.68
N THR A 209 -17.62 -3.24 12.92
CA THR A 209 -17.49 -4.64 13.37
C THR A 209 -16.88 -5.50 12.27
N LYS A 210 -17.28 -5.32 11.02
CA LYS A 210 -16.78 -6.04 9.85
C LYS A 210 -15.28 -5.75 9.67
N GLU A 211 -14.89 -4.47 9.68
CA GLU A 211 -13.51 -4.06 9.58
C GLU A 211 -12.64 -4.67 10.69
N THR A 212 -13.10 -4.55 11.95
CA THR A 212 -12.40 -5.09 13.10
C THR A 212 -12.17 -6.59 12.97
N LYS A 213 -13.23 -7.36 12.71
CA LYS A 213 -13.14 -8.82 12.58
C LYS A 213 -12.19 -9.20 11.45
N SER A 214 -12.34 -8.59 10.27
CA SER A 214 -11.51 -8.89 9.11
C SER A 214 -10.04 -8.54 9.36
N SER A 215 -9.76 -7.41 10.02
CA SER A 215 -8.38 -7.02 10.34
C SER A 215 -7.68 -8.00 11.29
N PHE A 216 -8.40 -8.57 12.26
CA PHE A 216 -7.86 -9.61 13.14
C PHE A 216 -7.75 -10.97 12.44
N GLU A 217 -8.72 -11.32 11.61
CA GLU A 217 -8.78 -12.61 10.90
C GLU A 217 -7.65 -12.77 9.87
N ILE A 218 -7.21 -11.69 9.22
CA ILE A 218 -6.03 -11.69 8.35
C ILE A 218 -4.79 -12.24 9.10
N GLU A 219 -4.68 -11.98 10.40
CA GLU A 219 -3.60 -12.47 11.26
C GLU A 219 -3.96 -13.76 11.99
N HIS A 220 -5.03 -14.45 11.57
CA HIS A 220 -5.54 -15.67 12.21
C HIS A 220 -5.86 -15.51 13.69
N ILE A 221 -6.16 -14.29 14.16
CA ILE A 221 -6.51 -13.95 15.53
C ILE A 221 -8.02 -13.80 15.65
N LYS A 222 -8.61 -14.40 16.68
CA LYS A 222 -9.99 -14.18 17.06
C LYS A 222 -10.04 -13.27 18.30
N PRO A 223 -10.40 -11.98 18.15
CA PRO A 223 -10.44 -11.07 19.28
C PRO A 223 -11.62 -11.41 20.20
N ASP A 224 -11.43 -11.20 21.50
CA ASP A 224 -12.53 -11.17 22.47
C ASP A 224 -13.39 -9.90 22.29
N SER A 225 -14.51 -9.82 23.03
CA SER A 225 -15.42 -8.66 22.96
C SER A 225 -14.71 -7.34 23.36
N THR A 226 -13.88 -7.38 24.39
CA THR A 226 -13.17 -6.20 24.91
C THR A 226 -12.16 -5.66 23.89
N ARG A 227 -11.39 -6.53 23.24
CA ARG A 227 -10.45 -6.13 22.17
C ARG A 227 -11.20 -5.60 20.97
N THR A 228 -12.32 -6.23 20.61
CA THR A 228 -13.20 -5.77 19.52
C THR A 228 -13.71 -4.36 19.80
N GLU A 229 -14.25 -4.10 20.98
CA GLU A 229 -14.78 -2.79 21.38
C GLU A 229 -13.69 -1.71 21.41
N ARG A 230 -12.50 -2.03 21.92
CA ARG A 230 -11.34 -1.10 21.92
C ARG A 230 -10.93 -0.72 20.50
N PHE A 231 -10.85 -1.69 19.59
CA PHE A 231 -10.46 -1.42 18.20
C PHE A 231 -11.52 -0.59 17.46
N ILE A 232 -12.81 -0.89 17.67
CA ILE A 232 -13.91 -0.06 17.16
C ILE A 232 -13.79 1.37 17.68
N GLY A 233 -13.52 1.55 18.98
CA GLY A 233 -13.31 2.88 19.57
C GLY A 233 -12.15 3.65 18.92
N LEU A 234 -11.06 2.98 18.55
CA LEU A 234 -9.95 3.58 17.80
C LEU A 234 -10.37 3.99 16.39
N LEU A 235 -11.08 3.12 15.68
CA LEU A 235 -11.57 3.42 14.32
C LEU A 235 -12.52 4.63 14.31
N GLN A 236 -13.32 4.83 15.36
CA GLN A 236 -14.18 6.01 15.53
C GLN A 236 -13.40 7.31 15.73
N LEU A 237 -12.17 7.24 16.22
CA LEU A 237 -11.27 8.39 16.37
C LEU A 237 -10.47 8.68 15.10
N ALA A 238 -10.41 7.73 14.17
CA ALA A 238 -9.56 7.81 12.98
C ALA A 238 -9.81 9.04 12.10
N GLU A 239 -11.04 9.57 12.04
CA GLU A 239 -11.37 10.80 11.30
C GLU A 239 -10.88 12.06 12.03
N ARG A 240 -10.88 12.04 13.36
CA ARG A 240 -10.68 13.24 14.20
C ARG A 240 -9.25 13.46 14.59
N GLU A 241 -8.48 12.39 14.78
CA GLU A 241 -7.15 12.41 15.34
C GLU A 241 -6.10 11.91 14.36
N ASP A 242 -4.93 12.53 14.38
CA ASP A 242 -3.77 12.04 13.65
C ASP A 242 -3.04 11.01 14.49
N PHE A 243 -2.90 9.80 13.98
CA PHE A 243 -2.17 8.73 14.66
C PHE A 243 -0.72 8.60 14.17
N CYS A 244 -0.29 9.41 13.21
CA CYS A 244 1.06 9.37 12.67
C CYS A 244 2.05 10.21 13.50
N ASP A 245 2.10 9.95 14.80
CA ASP A 245 3.18 10.39 15.69
C ASP A 245 3.58 9.26 16.65
N LYS A 246 4.82 9.31 17.17
CA LYS A 246 5.38 8.21 17.98
C LYS A 246 4.54 7.88 19.22
N PRO A 247 4.14 8.83 20.08
CA PRO A 247 3.33 8.54 21.25
C PRO A 247 1.99 7.89 20.92
N ARG A 248 1.34 8.34 19.85
CA ARG A 248 0.05 7.79 19.43
C ARG A 248 0.19 6.40 18.80
N LEU A 249 1.26 6.14 18.05
CA LEU A 249 1.53 4.80 17.53
C LEU A 249 1.77 3.78 18.63
N ILE A 250 2.47 4.17 19.71
CA ILE A 250 2.66 3.33 20.90
C ILE A 250 1.33 3.11 21.64
N ASP A 251 0.52 4.16 21.84
CA ASP A 251 -0.82 4.02 22.45
C ASP A 251 -1.72 3.12 21.61
N LEU A 252 -1.69 3.27 20.29
CA LEU A 252 -2.44 2.45 19.33
C LEU A 252 -2.04 0.97 19.45
N GLN A 253 -0.75 0.66 19.43
CA GLN A 253 -0.23 -0.68 19.64
C GLN A 253 -0.73 -1.27 20.95
N ASN A 254 -0.57 -0.53 22.06
CA ASN A 254 -0.96 -0.96 23.40
C ASN A 254 -2.46 -1.21 23.58
N ARG A 255 -3.30 -0.62 22.74
CA ARG A 255 -4.76 -0.87 22.73
C ARG A 255 -5.15 -2.05 21.85
N ILE A 256 -4.39 -2.34 20.80
CA ILE A 256 -4.69 -3.39 19.81
C ILE A 256 -4.22 -4.77 20.28
N VAL A 257 -3.03 -4.84 20.89
CA VAL A 257 -2.42 -6.12 21.27
C VAL A 257 -2.95 -6.63 22.62
N ASP A 258 -2.64 -7.88 22.92
CA ASP A 258 -2.83 -8.44 24.26
C ASP A 258 -1.94 -7.67 25.26
N PRO A 259 -2.40 -7.41 26.50
CA PRO A 259 -1.61 -6.68 27.50
C PRO A 259 -0.20 -7.22 27.76
N ARG A 260 0.03 -8.50 27.50
CA ARG A 260 1.35 -9.15 27.66
C ARG A 260 2.36 -8.76 26.59
N PHE A 261 1.88 -8.26 25.44
CA PHE A 261 2.70 -7.91 24.26
C PHE A 261 2.69 -6.39 24.00
N ARG A 262 2.45 -5.60 25.04
CA ARG A 262 2.50 -4.14 24.96
C ARG A 262 3.94 -3.67 24.94
N ASP A 263 4.24 -2.77 24.03
CA ASP A 263 5.55 -2.17 23.89
C ASP A 263 5.56 -0.75 24.46
N PRO A 264 6.56 -0.38 25.29
CA PRO A 264 6.73 0.98 25.78
C PRO A 264 7.36 1.93 24.75
N ASP A 265 8.02 1.38 23.74
CA ASP A 265 8.70 2.07 22.63
C ASP A 265 8.78 1.17 21.39
N TYR A 266 9.43 1.64 20.35
CA TYR A 266 9.80 0.79 19.22
C TYR A 266 10.73 -0.35 19.66
N ARG A 267 10.62 -1.50 18.99
CA ARG A 267 11.43 -2.68 19.32
C ARG A 267 12.94 -2.37 19.32
N ALA A 268 13.64 -2.98 20.26
CA ALA A 268 15.10 -2.95 20.36
C ALA A 268 15.75 -4.26 19.87
N SER A 269 14.95 -5.27 19.50
CA SER A 269 15.37 -6.56 18.97
C SER A 269 15.23 -6.60 17.44
N GLN A 270 16.02 -7.48 16.78
CA GLN A 270 15.80 -7.80 15.38
C GLN A 270 14.54 -8.62 15.24
N ASN A 271 13.68 -8.25 14.27
CA ASN A 271 12.44 -8.96 13.98
C ASN A 271 12.40 -9.40 12.50
N TYR A 272 11.59 -10.40 12.21
CA TYR A 272 11.33 -10.91 10.86
C TYR A 272 9.91 -11.48 10.76
N VAL A 273 9.43 -11.66 9.54
CA VAL A 273 8.19 -12.38 9.24
C VAL A 273 8.56 -13.70 8.58
N GLY A 274 8.10 -14.81 9.17
CA GLY A 274 8.41 -16.16 8.69
C GLY A 274 7.37 -17.19 9.12
N GLU A 275 7.55 -18.41 8.66
CA GLU A 275 6.74 -19.57 9.03
C GLU A 275 7.63 -20.75 9.42
N ALA A 276 7.23 -21.48 10.46
CA ALA A 276 7.89 -22.71 10.84
C ALA A 276 7.56 -23.79 9.81
N VAL A 277 8.57 -24.26 9.08
CA VAL A 277 8.44 -25.34 8.09
C VAL A 277 8.63 -26.71 8.77
N SER A 278 9.46 -26.78 9.80
CA SER A 278 9.69 -27.96 10.64
C SER A 278 10.23 -27.52 12.00
N TRP A 279 10.37 -28.49 12.95
CA TRP A 279 10.89 -28.25 14.31
C TRP A 279 12.22 -27.45 14.35
N GLN A 280 13.04 -27.52 13.30
CA GLN A 280 14.36 -26.86 13.26
C GLN A 280 14.55 -25.93 12.06
N LYS A 281 13.49 -25.68 11.27
CA LYS A 281 13.62 -24.89 10.03
C LYS A 281 12.47 -23.89 9.90
N GLU A 282 12.84 -22.63 9.96
CA GLU A 282 11.96 -21.54 9.62
C GLU A 282 12.25 -21.04 8.20
N LYS A 283 11.21 -20.65 7.51
CA LYS A 283 11.29 -19.95 6.24
C LYS A 283 11.01 -18.48 6.47
N VAL A 284 12.04 -17.68 6.34
CA VAL A 284 11.95 -16.23 6.45
C VAL A 284 11.38 -15.65 5.17
N HIS A 285 10.28 -14.93 5.26
CA HIS A 285 9.64 -14.23 4.15
C HIS A 285 10.08 -12.77 4.04
N PHE A 286 10.40 -12.17 5.19
CA PHE A 286 10.79 -10.77 5.28
C PHE A 286 11.69 -10.54 6.50
N ALA A 287 12.86 -9.98 6.32
CA ALA A 287 13.70 -9.45 7.39
C ALA A 287 13.35 -7.98 7.63
N CYS A 288 13.03 -7.61 8.84
CA CYS A 288 12.77 -6.22 9.20
C CYS A 288 14.07 -5.40 9.26
N PRO A 289 14.02 -4.06 9.16
CA PRO A 289 15.22 -3.23 9.33
C PRO A 289 15.87 -3.46 10.69
N LYS A 290 17.17 -3.20 10.77
CA LYS A 290 17.90 -3.36 12.03
C LYS A 290 17.37 -2.42 13.10
N PRO A 291 17.41 -2.84 14.39
CA PRO A 291 16.93 -2.01 15.50
C PRO A 291 17.60 -0.63 15.58
N GLU A 292 18.89 -0.55 15.27
CA GLU A 292 19.65 0.69 15.27
C GLU A 292 19.23 1.67 14.18
N ASP A 293 18.72 1.19 13.06
CA ASP A 293 18.20 2.02 11.94
C ASP A 293 16.77 2.49 12.17
N LEU A 294 15.99 1.72 12.94
CA LEU A 294 14.55 1.86 13.08
C LEU A 294 14.11 3.25 13.57
N PRO A 295 14.71 3.87 14.61
CA PRO A 295 14.31 5.19 15.08
C PRO A 295 14.38 6.25 13.97
N GLY A 296 15.49 6.28 13.22
CA GLY A 296 15.69 7.24 12.14
C GLY A 296 14.72 7.02 10.97
N LEU A 297 14.44 5.75 10.63
CA LEU A 297 13.48 5.37 9.60
C LEU A 297 12.06 5.78 9.98
N MET A 298 11.64 5.53 11.22
CA MET A 298 10.32 5.91 11.72
C MET A 298 10.14 7.43 11.80
N GLU A 299 11.14 8.15 12.29
CA GLU A 299 11.12 9.62 12.23
C GLU A 299 10.96 10.14 10.79
N GLY A 300 11.72 9.55 9.85
CA GLY A 300 11.61 9.87 8.43
C GLY A 300 10.21 9.60 7.86
N LEU A 301 9.60 8.46 8.20
CA LEU A 301 8.23 8.10 7.82
C LEU A 301 7.22 9.14 8.33
N LEU A 302 7.32 9.56 9.59
CA LEU A 302 6.42 10.54 10.18
C LEU A 302 6.59 11.93 9.55
N ARG A 303 7.83 12.34 9.22
CA ARG A 303 8.07 13.58 8.48
C ARG A 303 7.53 13.49 7.04
N ALA A 304 7.69 12.34 6.37
CA ALA A 304 7.11 12.12 5.05
C ALA A 304 5.56 12.18 5.09
N HIS A 305 4.93 11.60 6.13
CA HIS A 305 3.50 11.75 6.37
C HIS A 305 3.08 13.23 6.45
N GLY A 306 3.75 14.04 7.28
CA GLY A 306 3.47 15.47 7.40
C GLY A 306 3.59 16.20 6.05
N ARG A 307 4.69 15.93 5.34
CA ARG A 307 4.96 16.51 4.01
C ARG A 307 3.88 16.15 2.97
N MET A 308 3.42 14.90 2.96
CA MET A 308 2.35 14.44 2.06
C MET A 308 0.97 14.98 2.48
N SER A 309 0.72 15.15 3.78
CA SER A 309 -0.52 15.74 4.30
C SER A 309 -0.72 17.16 3.81
N GLU A 310 0.34 17.97 3.76
CA GLU A 310 0.34 19.35 3.30
C GLU A 310 0.40 19.45 1.75
N GLY A 311 0.94 18.43 1.10
CA GLY A 311 1.43 18.48 -0.27
C GLY A 311 0.43 18.09 -1.36
N GLY A 312 -0.88 18.09 -1.14
CA GLY A 312 -1.89 17.90 -2.22
C GLY A 312 -1.85 16.56 -2.98
N ILE A 313 -1.06 15.58 -2.53
CA ILE A 313 -0.98 14.23 -3.13
C ILE A 313 -2.33 13.48 -2.98
N SER A 314 -2.63 12.53 -3.89
CA SER A 314 -3.77 11.62 -3.75
C SER A 314 -3.84 10.98 -2.36
N ALA A 315 -5.03 10.97 -1.74
CA ALA A 315 -5.23 10.38 -0.42
C ALA A 315 -4.85 8.89 -0.38
N VAL A 316 -5.13 8.15 -1.46
CA VAL A 316 -4.81 6.73 -1.57
C VAL A 316 -3.30 6.51 -1.70
N ALA A 317 -2.63 7.31 -2.54
CA ALA A 317 -1.17 7.26 -2.67
C ALA A 317 -0.47 7.62 -1.34
N HIS A 318 -0.97 8.61 -0.61
CA HIS A 318 -0.50 8.97 0.73
C HIS A 318 -0.70 7.82 1.72
N ALA A 319 -1.91 7.25 1.78
CA ALA A 319 -2.20 6.11 2.65
C ALA A 319 -1.31 4.90 2.32
N ALA A 320 -1.10 4.59 1.03
CA ALA A 320 -0.20 3.53 0.61
C ALA A 320 1.24 3.78 1.09
N ALA A 321 1.80 4.96 0.84
CA ALA A 321 3.18 5.29 1.22
C ALA A 321 3.42 5.16 2.73
N VAL A 322 2.49 5.65 3.56
CA VAL A 322 2.65 5.66 5.02
C VAL A 322 2.32 4.30 5.64
N ALA A 323 1.18 3.72 5.29
CA ALA A 323 0.74 2.48 5.92
C ALA A 323 1.63 1.29 5.52
N TYR A 324 1.97 1.14 4.22
CA TYR A 324 2.92 0.11 3.81
C TYR A 324 4.34 0.42 4.28
N GLY A 325 4.74 1.70 4.30
CA GLY A 325 6.00 2.11 4.93
C GLY A 325 6.08 1.62 6.38
N PHE A 326 5.04 1.85 7.15
CA PHE A 326 4.95 1.40 8.54
C PHE A 326 5.10 -0.13 8.67
N VAL A 327 4.35 -0.92 7.89
CA VAL A 327 4.44 -2.38 8.00
C VAL A 327 5.78 -2.93 7.52
N PHE A 328 6.46 -2.28 6.59
CA PHE A 328 7.81 -2.66 6.17
C PHE A 328 8.89 -2.25 7.18
N LEU A 329 8.69 -1.16 7.93
CA LEU A 329 9.58 -0.80 9.04
C LEU A 329 9.35 -1.68 10.28
N HIS A 330 8.15 -2.19 10.46
CA HIS A 330 7.79 -3.17 11.49
C HIS A 330 8.25 -2.77 12.89
N PRO A 331 7.80 -1.59 13.42
CA PRO A 331 8.42 -0.98 14.59
C PRO A 331 8.11 -1.66 15.93
N PHE A 332 7.17 -2.57 16.01
CA PHE A 332 6.75 -3.25 17.24
C PHE A 332 6.98 -4.76 17.17
N GLU A 333 6.97 -5.43 18.30
CA GLU A 333 7.05 -6.89 18.34
C GLU A 333 5.76 -7.56 17.82
N ASP A 334 4.59 -6.98 18.15
CA ASP A 334 3.27 -7.44 17.67
C ASP A 334 2.37 -6.25 17.27
N GLY A 335 1.38 -6.52 16.42
CA GLY A 335 0.34 -5.56 16.05
C GLY A 335 0.63 -4.73 14.80
N ASN A 336 1.79 -4.88 14.16
CA ASN A 336 2.18 -4.06 13.01
C ASN A 336 1.19 -4.16 11.83
N GLY A 337 0.70 -5.34 11.52
CA GLY A 337 -0.28 -5.53 10.44
C GLY A 337 -1.63 -4.85 10.73
N ARG A 338 -2.11 -4.93 11.97
CA ARG A 338 -3.37 -4.28 12.41
C ARG A 338 -3.23 -2.76 12.40
N ILE A 339 -2.08 -2.23 12.84
CA ILE A 339 -1.76 -0.80 12.78
C ILE A 339 -1.64 -0.33 11.32
N HIS A 340 -0.98 -1.09 10.45
CA HIS A 340 -0.92 -0.82 9.01
C HIS A 340 -2.32 -0.59 8.42
N ARG A 341 -3.25 -1.52 8.66
CA ARG A 341 -4.62 -1.40 8.16
C ARG A 341 -5.38 -0.25 8.80
N PHE A 342 -5.17 0.00 10.11
CA PHE A 342 -5.71 1.17 10.79
C PHE A 342 -5.22 2.49 10.17
N LEU A 343 -3.93 2.62 9.86
CA LEU A 343 -3.36 3.82 9.25
C LEU A 343 -3.94 4.13 7.87
N ILE A 344 -4.34 3.10 7.10
CA ILE A 344 -5.07 3.30 5.84
C ILE A 344 -6.37 4.09 6.13
N HIS A 345 -7.16 3.65 7.11
CA HIS A 345 -8.40 4.33 7.48
C HIS A 345 -8.17 5.73 8.00
N ASN A 346 -7.19 5.90 8.89
CA ASN A 346 -6.86 7.18 9.48
C ASN A 346 -6.52 8.23 8.41
N ILE A 347 -5.66 7.87 7.45
CA ILE A 347 -5.23 8.79 6.40
C ILE A 347 -6.38 9.07 5.41
N LEU A 348 -7.11 8.05 4.97
CA LEU A 348 -8.24 8.23 4.04
C LEU A 348 -9.33 9.12 4.64
N ALA A 349 -9.71 8.90 5.90
CA ALA A 349 -10.72 9.68 6.60
C ALA A 349 -10.28 11.14 6.78
N ARG A 350 -9.08 11.38 7.30
CA ARG A 350 -8.54 12.73 7.52
C ARG A 350 -8.32 13.51 6.22
N ARG A 351 -8.06 12.82 5.11
CA ARG A 351 -7.95 13.44 3.78
C ARG A 351 -9.31 13.65 3.11
N GLY A 352 -10.43 13.35 3.79
CA GLY A 352 -11.78 13.53 3.28
C GLY A 352 -12.11 12.62 2.09
N PHE A 353 -11.37 11.52 1.94
CA PHE A 353 -11.63 10.53 0.88
C PHE A 353 -12.90 9.74 1.18
N THR A 354 -13.05 9.24 2.41
CA THR A 354 -14.28 8.60 2.89
C THR A 354 -15.34 9.65 3.19
N PRO A 355 -16.60 9.46 2.76
CA PRO A 355 -17.71 10.29 3.20
C PRO A 355 -17.80 10.30 4.73
N LYS A 356 -18.22 11.45 5.28
CA LYS A 356 -18.44 11.57 6.71
C LYS A 356 -19.45 10.52 7.20
N ASP A 357 -19.20 9.97 8.37
CA ASP A 357 -20.02 8.94 9.00
C ASP A 357 -20.14 7.63 8.19
N ILE A 358 -19.15 7.33 7.33
CA ILE A 358 -19.01 6.05 6.63
C ILE A 358 -17.65 5.42 6.94
N MET A 359 -17.66 4.17 7.33
CA MET A 359 -16.46 3.35 7.51
C MET A 359 -16.24 2.44 6.30
N PHE A 360 -15.05 2.45 5.72
CA PHE A 360 -14.68 1.52 4.65
C PHE A 360 -14.11 0.24 5.23
N PRO A 361 -14.74 -0.92 5.06
CA PRO A 361 -14.18 -2.17 5.54
C PRO A 361 -13.10 -2.70 4.56
N VAL A 362 -11.97 -1.97 4.43
CA VAL A 362 -10.88 -2.31 3.50
C VAL A 362 -10.24 -3.64 3.87
N SER A 363 -10.13 -3.95 5.17
CA SER A 363 -9.63 -5.25 5.63
C SER A 363 -10.51 -6.41 5.16
N ALA A 364 -11.81 -6.22 5.02
CA ALA A 364 -12.71 -7.24 4.47
C ALA A 364 -12.40 -7.54 2.99
N SER A 365 -12.10 -6.50 2.21
CA SER A 365 -11.65 -6.66 0.82
C SER A 365 -10.29 -7.37 0.72
N MET A 366 -9.35 -7.08 1.62
CA MET A 366 -8.06 -7.77 1.70
C MET A 366 -8.23 -9.23 2.09
N LEU A 367 -9.07 -9.53 3.10
CA LEU A 367 -9.36 -10.88 3.56
C LEU A 367 -10.02 -11.76 2.48
N LYS A 368 -10.89 -11.17 1.64
CA LYS A 368 -11.51 -11.88 0.49
C LYS A 368 -10.54 -12.11 -0.67
N ALA A 369 -9.43 -11.41 -0.71
CA ALA A 369 -8.40 -11.53 -1.75
C ALA A 369 -6.99 -11.64 -1.13
N PRO A 370 -6.71 -12.68 -0.33
CA PRO A 370 -5.45 -12.80 0.41
C PRO A 370 -4.24 -12.86 -0.52
N ALA A 371 -4.34 -13.53 -1.66
CA ALA A 371 -3.24 -13.60 -2.64
C ALA A 371 -2.86 -12.21 -3.20
N ASP A 372 -3.83 -11.31 -3.43
CA ASP A 372 -3.56 -9.95 -3.88
C ASP A 372 -2.91 -9.12 -2.75
N TYR A 373 -3.33 -9.33 -1.50
CA TYR A 373 -2.74 -8.66 -0.34
C TYR A 373 -1.29 -9.14 -0.11
N ASP A 374 -1.05 -10.45 -0.11
CA ASP A 374 0.29 -11.03 -0.02
C ASP A 374 1.18 -10.53 -1.16
N ALA A 375 0.69 -10.54 -2.41
CA ALA A 375 1.44 -10.03 -3.56
C ALA A 375 1.83 -8.54 -3.41
N SER A 376 1.02 -7.73 -2.71
CA SER A 376 1.34 -6.34 -2.42
C SER A 376 2.51 -6.19 -1.44
N LEU A 377 2.61 -7.06 -0.44
CA LEU A 377 3.72 -7.12 0.52
C LEU A 377 4.98 -7.73 -0.12
N GLU A 378 4.82 -8.83 -0.83
CA GLU A 378 5.89 -9.57 -1.51
C GLU A 378 6.55 -8.77 -2.64
N ALA A 379 5.86 -7.77 -3.20
CA ALA A 379 6.45 -6.88 -4.20
C ALA A 379 7.69 -6.14 -3.68
N PHE A 380 7.79 -5.93 -2.39
CA PHE A 380 8.96 -5.38 -1.73
C PHE A 380 9.83 -6.48 -1.08
N SER A 381 9.23 -7.40 -0.32
CA SER A 381 10.00 -8.37 0.47
C SER A 381 10.76 -9.38 -0.40
N LYS A 382 10.15 -9.92 -1.47
CA LYS A 382 10.81 -10.91 -2.33
C LYS A 382 12.11 -10.43 -2.98
N PRO A 383 12.16 -9.23 -3.64
CA PRO A 383 13.40 -8.74 -4.21
C PRO A 383 14.41 -8.24 -3.16
N LEU A 384 13.96 -7.92 -1.94
CA LEU A 384 14.83 -7.50 -0.85
C LEU A 384 15.60 -8.68 -0.24
N MET A 385 14.94 -9.81 0.00
CA MET A 385 15.52 -10.93 0.77
C MET A 385 16.87 -11.44 0.25
N PRO A 386 17.13 -11.56 -1.08
CA PRO A 386 18.46 -11.93 -1.58
C PRO A 386 19.59 -10.96 -1.21
N LEU A 387 19.25 -9.71 -0.86
CA LEU A 387 20.20 -8.66 -0.52
C LEU A 387 20.46 -8.55 0.98
N VAL A 388 19.78 -9.36 1.80
CA VAL A 388 19.93 -9.36 3.27
C VAL A 388 20.77 -10.55 3.70
N GLU A 389 21.93 -10.28 4.27
CA GLU A 389 22.78 -11.31 4.88
C GLU A 389 22.36 -11.54 6.32
N TYR A 390 21.67 -12.64 6.58
CA TYR A 390 21.18 -12.96 7.92
C TYR A 390 21.51 -14.38 8.35
N SER A 391 21.43 -14.62 9.64
CA SER A 391 21.46 -15.95 10.26
C SER A 391 20.39 -16.02 11.34
N LEU A 392 19.85 -17.22 11.57
CA LEU A 392 19.03 -17.56 12.71
C LEU A 392 19.86 -18.46 13.64
N ASP A 393 19.76 -18.23 14.95
CA ASP A 393 20.33 -19.15 15.95
C ASP A 393 19.31 -20.27 16.29
N ASP A 394 19.69 -21.14 17.23
CA ASP A 394 18.88 -22.27 17.67
C ASP A 394 17.59 -21.84 18.40
N GLU A 395 17.52 -20.59 18.87
CA GLU A 395 16.37 -19.98 19.53
C GLU A 395 15.47 -19.21 18.56
N GLY A 396 15.84 -19.17 17.26
CA GLY A 396 15.13 -18.44 16.22
C GLY A 396 15.41 -16.94 16.20
N LEU A 397 16.44 -16.48 16.92
CA LEU A 397 16.82 -15.07 16.91
C LEU A 397 17.60 -14.74 15.63
N MET A 398 17.15 -13.68 14.92
CA MET A 398 17.79 -13.23 13.69
C MET A 398 18.93 -12.26 13.96
N THR A 399 20.02 -12.42 13.22
CA THR A 399 21.10 -11.43 13.12
C THR A 399 21.28 -11.02 11.67
N VAL A 400 21.12 -9.73 11.36
CA VAL A 400 21.40 -9.14 10.03
C VAL A 400 22.80 -8.53 10.06
N ARG A 401 23.67 -8.91 9.10
CA ARG A 401 25.12 -8.59 9.12
C ARG A 401 25.50 -7.40 8.24
N ASN A 402 24.84 -7.24 7.10
CA ASN A 402 25.18 -6.18 6.14
C ASN A 402 24.37 -4.89 6.37
N ASP A 403 24.74 -3.81 5.68
CA ASP A 403 24.00 -2.54 5.66
C ASP A 403 22.77 -2.65 4.73
N THR A 404 21.59 -2.66 5.32
CA THR A 404 20.32 -2.80 4.62
C THR A 404 19.44 -1.54 4.67
N ALA A 405 19.83 -0.50 5.42
CA ALA A 405 19.04 0.69 5.68
C ALA A 405 18.57 1.40 4.40
N THR A 406 19.38 1.43 3.35
CA THR A 406 19.07 2.06 2.05
C THR A 406 17.76 1.52 1.45
N TRP A 407 17.53 0.21 1.57
CA TRP A 407 16.35 -0.44 0.98
C TRP A 407 15.06 -0.04 1.66
N TYR A 408 15.09 0.20 2.97
CA TYR A 408 13.92 0.64 3.75
C TYR A 408 13.70 2.16 3.66
N ARG A 409 14.75 2.94 3.37
CA ARG A 409 14.64 4.40 3.17
C ARG A 409 13.97 4.78 1.87
N TYR A 410 14.25 4.04 0.79
CA TYR A 410 13.95 4.45 -0.58
C TYR A 410 13.15 3.38 -1.32
N ILE A 411 11.92 3.15 -0.87
CA ILE A 411 11.04 2.11 -1.42
C ILE A 411 10.26 2.65 -2.63
N ASP A 412 10.21 1.88 -3.73
CA ASP A 412 9.21 2.08 -4.78
C ASP A 412 7.86 1.52 -4.31
N MET A 413 6.98 2.41 -3.85
CA MET A 413 5.65 2.08 -3.33
C MET A 413 4.57 2.01 -4.43
N THR A 414 4.95 2.00 -5.70
CA THR A 414 4.01 1.91 -6.82
C THR A 414 3.13 0.67 -6.76
N PRO A 415 3.67 -0.54 -6.52
CA PRO A 415 2.86 -1.74 -6.42
C PRO A 415 1.84 -1.70 -5.27
N GLN A 416 2.23 -1.11 -4.14
CA GLN A 416 1.38 -0.98 -2.95
C GLN A 416 0.24 0.03 -3.19
N ALA A 417 0.55 1.15 -3.87
CA ALA A 417 -0.45 2.13 -4.25
C ALA A 417 -1.47 1.52 -5.22
N GLU A 418 -1.02 0.76 -6.24
CA GLU A 418 -1.90 0.06 -7.17
C GLU A 418 -2.81 -0.96 -6.48
N ALA A 419 -2.26 -1.72 -5.53
CA ALA A 419 -3.03 -2.70 -4.77
C ALA A 419 -4.08 -2.01 -3.88
N LEU A 420 -3.70 -0.92 -3.19
CA LEU A 420 -4.62 -0.21 -2.32
C LEU A 420 -5.78 0.42 -3.09
N PHE A 421 -5.54 0.98 -4.27
CA PHE A 421 -6.64 1.46 -5.13
C PHE A 421 -7.62 0.34 -5.48
N VAL A 422 -7.13 -0.85 -5.82
CA VAL A 422 -7.98 -2.02 -6.11
C VAL A 422 -8.79 -2.45 -4.88
N PHE A 423 -8.18 -2.50 -3.68
CA PHE A 423 -8.89 -2.84 -2.46
C PHE A 423 -9.97 -1.82 -2.10
N ILE A 424 -9.69 -0.53 -2.28
CA ILE A 424 -10.67 0.53 -2.04
C ILE A 424 -11.82 0.44 -3.05
N GLU A 425 -11.52 0.22 -4.32
CA GLU A 425 -12.56 0.05 -5.35
C GLU A 425 -13.46 -1.15 -5.05
N ARG A 426 -12.90 -2.31 -4.71
CA ARG A 426 -13.65 -3.49 -4.26
C ARG A 426 -14.48 -3.20 -3.01
N THR A 427 -13.93 -2.45 -2.07
CA THR A 427 -14.65 -2.05 -0.85
C THR A 427 -15.90 -1.24 -1.18
N ILE A 428 -15.79 -0.27 -2.09
CA ILE A 428 -16.92 0.58 -2.50
C ILE A 428 -17.96 -0.23 -3.28
N ASN A 429 -17.50 -1.06 -4.23
CA ASN A 429 -18.39 -1.74 -5.17
C ASN A 429 -19.03 -3.01 -4.60
N THR A 430 -18.38 -3.65 -3.62
CA THR A 430 -18.81 -4.95 -3.08
C THR A 430 -19.11 -4.86 -1.60
N GLU A 431 -18.10 -4.60 -0.75
CA GLU A 431 -18.26 -4.73 0.70
C GLU A 431 -19.29 -3.76 1.28
N LEU A 432 -19.27 -2.52 0.81
CA LEU A 432 -20.21 -1.47 1.24
C LEU A 432 -21.61 -1.74 0.70
N VAL A 433 -21.72 -2.11 -0.57
CA VAL A 433 -23.01 -2.41 -1.21
C VAL A 433 -23.68 -3.62 -0.56
N GLU A 434 -22.95 -4.72 -0.34
CA GLU A 434 -23.45 -5.92 0.33
C GLU A 434 -24.05 -5.58 1.71
N GLU A 435 -23.32 -4.81 2.52
CA GLU A 435 -23.77 -4.47 3.88
C GLU A 435 -25.00 -3.57 3.87
N LEU A 436 -24.99 -2.53 3.04
CA LEU A 436 -26.11 -1.58 2.94
C LEU A 436 -27.36 -2.24 2.34
N SER A 437 -27.20 -3.06 1.31
CA SER A 437 -28.30 -3.82 0.71
C SER A 437 -28.89 -4.83 1.69
N PHE A 438 -28.04 -5.53 2.44
CA PHE A 438 -28.49 -6.48 3.46
C PHE A 438 -29.39 -5.80 4.50
N LEU A 439 -29.01 -4.64 5.02
CA LEU A 439 -29.80 -3.89 5.99
C LEU A 439 -31.09 -3.34 5.38
N ALA A 440 -31.04 -2.84 4.15
CA ALA A 440 -32.24 -2.37 3.45
C ALA A 440 -33.24 -3.50 3.19
N ASN A 441 -32.76 -4.68 2.83
CA ASN A 441 -33.60 -5.88 2.63
C ASN A 441 -34.19 -6.37 3.93
N TYR A 442 -33.39 -6.32 5.02
CA TYR A 442 -33.87 -6.64 6.35
C TYR A 442 -35.03 -5.74 6.77
N ASP A 443 -34.91 -4.41 6.59
CA ASP A 443 -35.97 -3.47 6.93
C ASP A 443 -37.24 -3.68 6.10
N ARG A 444 -37.11 -3.88 4.78
CA ARG A 444 -38.25 -4.23 3.90
C ARG A 444 -38.95 -5.51 4.34
N THR A 445 -38.17 -6.54 4.65
CA THR A 445 -38.71 -7.81 5.11
C THR A 445 -39.45 -7.67 6.45
N LYS A 446 -38.84 -6.94 7.39
CA LYS A 446 -39.44 -6.67 8.70
C LYS A 446 -40.79 -5.95 8.56
N THR A 447 -40.83 -4.90 7.76
CA THR A 447 -42.07 -4.15 7.48
C THR A 447 -43.13 -5.04 6.81
N ALA A 448 -42.78 -5.87 5.84
CA ALA A 448 -43.67 -6.78 5.18
C ALA A 448 -44.23 -7.85 6.16
N ILE A 449 -43.41 -8.40 7.05
CA ILE A 449 -43.85 -9.36 8.08
C ILE A 449 -44.79 -8.70 9.09
N GLN A 450 -44.49 -7.48 9.54
CA GLN A 450 -45.40 -6.72 10.43
C GLN A 450 -46.76 -6.47 9.82
N GLY A 451 -46.85 -6.32 8.49
CA GLY A 451 -48.12 -6.26 7.76
C GLY A 451 -48.88 -7.59 7.61
N ILE A 452 -48.27 -8.72 7.99
CA ILE A 452 -48.89 -10.07 7.96
C ILE A 452 -49.34 -10.48 9.34
N VAL A 453 -48.49 -10.31 10.35
CA VAL A 453 -48.71 -10.72 11.73
C VAL A 453 -48.14 -9.68 12.69
N ASP A 454 -48.94 -9.26 13.66
CA ASP A 454 -48.46 -8.45 14.78
C ASP A 454 -47.74 -9.34 15.79
N MET A 455 -46.43 -9.26 15.77
CA MET A 455 -45.56 -10.01 16.70
C MET A 455 -44.33 -9.20 17.14
N PRO A 456 -43.76 -9.54 18.32
CA PRO A 456 -42.58 -8.83 18.83
C PRO A 456 -41.39 -8.85 17.86
N ASP A 457 -40.68 -7.76 17.73
CA ASP A 457 -39.52 -7.59 16.87
C ASP A 457 -38.50 -8.73 16.99
N ARG A 458 -38.21 -9.18 18.23
CA ARG A 458 -37.33 -10.32 18.49
C ARG A 458 -37.77 -11.61 17.78
N LYS A 459 -39.07 -11.81 17.62
CA LYS A 459 -39.64 -12.97 16.89
C LYS A 459 -39.46 -12.80 15.39
N ILE A 460 -39.68 -11.58 14.88
CA ILE A 460 -39.44 -11.24 13.46
C ILE A 460 -37.98 -11.47 13.11
N ASP A 461 -37.04 -10.97 13.93
CA ASP A 461 -35.61 -11.16 13.76
C ASP A 461 -35.20 -12.62 13.72
N LEU A 462 -35.78 -13.44 14.63
CA LEU A 462 -35.50 -14.88 14.67
C LEU A 462 -36.06 -15.57 13.42
N PHE A 463 -37.25 -15.16 12.91
CA PHE A 463 -37.84 -15.70 11.70
C PHE A 463 -36.98 -15.40 10.47
N ILE A 464 -36.67 -14.12 10.24
CA ILE A 464 -35.80 -13.68 9.11
C ILE A 464 -34.50 -14.43 9.13
N ARG A 465 -33.79 -14.45 10.27
CA ARG A 465 -32.53 -15.15 10.45
C ARG A 465 -32.66 -16.65 10.20
N GLY A 466 -33.76 -17.24 10.65
CA GLY A 466 -34.09 -18.65 10.42
C GLY A 466 -34.25 -19.00 8.95
N CYS A 467 -34.94 -18.13 8.20
CA CYS A 467 -35.11 -18.29 6.76
C CYS A 467 -33.82 -18.08 5.98
N LEU A 468 -33.04 -17.02 6.29
CA LEU A 468 -31.76 -16.76 5.62
C LEU A 468 -30.75 -17.91 5.79
N GLN A 469 -30.75 -18.58 6.94
CA GLN A 469 -29.91 -19.76 7.18
C GLN A 469 -30.39 -21.03 6.46
N ASN A 470 -31.59 -21.02 5.84
CA ASN A 470 -32.18 -22.19 5.23
C ASN A 470 -32.84 -21.83 3.87
N ASN A 471 -32.09 -21.15 3.01
CA ASN A 471 -32.51 -20.81 1.63
C ASN A 471 -33.88 -20.12 1.51
N GLY A 472 -34.13 -19.14 2.37
CA GLY A 472 -35.38 -18.35 2.36
C GLY A 472 -36.59 -19.05 2.98
N ARG A 473 -36.43 -20.21 3.60
CA ARG A 473 -37.49 -20.97 4.24
C ARG A 473 -37.22 -21.26 5.70
N LEU A 474 -38.27 -21.31 6.51
CA LEU A 474 -38.16 -21.70 7.91
C LEU A 474 -37.97 -23.23 8.02
N SER A 475 -36.98 -23.70 8.77
CA SER A 475 -36.84 -25.15 8.99
C SER A 475 -37.98 -25.71 9.82
N ALA A 476 -38.41 -26.97 9.57
CA ALA A 476 -39.49 -27.64 10.30
C ALA A 476 -39.26 -27.61 11.83
N ARG A 477 -38.01 -27.79 12.28
CA ARG A 477 -37.65 -27.72 13.69
C ARG A 477 -37.93 -26.33 14.30
N LYS A 478 -37.49 -25.25 13.62
CA LYS A 478 -37.74 -23.88 14.10
C LYS A 478 -39.22 -23.51 14.02
N ARG A 479 -39.96 -24.03 13.02
CA ARG A 479 -41.39 -23.88 12.88
C ARG A 479 -42.12 -24.39 14.13
N THR A 480 -41.81 -25.63 14.55
CA THR A 480 -42.44 -26.25 15.71
C THR A 480 -41.99 -25.65 17.04
N SER A 481 -40.71 -25.30 17.20
CA SER A 481 -40.16 -24.85 18.50
C SER A 481 -40.40 -23.36 18.82
N HIS A 482 -40.59 -22.50 17.81
CA HIS A 482 -40.62 -21.05 18.01
C HIS A 482 -41.80 -20.35 17.34
N PHE A 483 -42.46 -20.99 16.35
CA PHE A 483 -43.47 -20.39 15.50
C PHE A 483 -44.70 -21.27 15.30
N ASP A 484 -44.98 -22.16 16.26
CA ASP A 484 -46.15 -23.04 16.28
C ASP A 484 -47.48 -22.28 16.31
N PHE A 485 -47.48 -21.05 16.81
CA PHE A 485 -48.66 -20.16 16.89
C PHE A 485 -49.03 -19.53 15.52
N LEU A 486 -48.18 -19.62 14.50
CA LEU A 486 -48.47 -19.09 13.16
C LEU A 486 -49.25 -20.10 12.33
N SER A 487 -50.19 -19.65 11.50
CA SER A 487 -50.81 -20.52 10.48
C SER A 487 -49.84 -20.78 9.31
N ASP A 488 -50.04 -21.86 8.57
CA ASP A 488 -49.20 -22.19 7.40
C ASP A 488 -49.31 -21.12 6.30
N LYS A 489 -50.47 -20.44 6.19
CA LYS A 489 -50.63 -19.31 5.27
C LYS A 489 -49.78 -18.10 5.65
N GLU A 490 -49.69 -17.79 6.95
CA GLU A 490 -48.83 -16.71 7.44
C GLU A 490 -47.38 -17.03 7.23
N VAL A 491 -46.93 -18.25 7.59
CA VAL A 491 -45.57 -18.69 7.35
C VAL A 491 -45.19 -18.59 5.88
N ALA A 492 -46.01 -19.10 4.96
CA ALA A 492 -45.76 -19.05 3.53
C ALA A 492 -45.68 -17.59 2.99
N ARG A 493 -46.50 -16.67 3.49
CA ARG A 493 -46.43 -15.24 3.13
C ARG A 493 -45.18 -14.58 3.67
N MET A 494 -44.79 -14.88 4.90
CA MET A 494 -43.56 -14.36 5.53
C MET A 494 -42.32 -14.90 4.84
N GLU A 495 -42.27 -16.20 4.49
CA GLU A 495 -41.15 -16.78 3.71
C GLU A 495 -41.05 -16.10 2.35
N LYS A 496 -42.17 -15.86 1.65
CA LYS A 496 -42.19 -15.14 0.39
C LYS A 496 -41.66 -13.71 0.54
N ALA A 497 -41.99 -13.02 1.64
CA ALA A 497 -41.45 -11.69 1.92
C ALA A 497 -39.92 -11.71 2.08
N VAL A 498 -39.37 -12.72 2.78
CA VAL A 498 -37.91 -12.92 2.87
C VAL A 498 -37.31 -13.18 1.50
N GLN A 499 -37.84 -14.16 0.74
CA GLN A 499 -37.36 -14.52 -0.58
C GLN A 499 -37.36 -13.32 -1.53
N SER A 500 -38.49 -12.61 -1.65
CA SER A 500 -38.62 -11.45 -2.54
C SER A 500 -37.64 -10.30 -2.21
N ALA A 501 -37.30 -10.11 -0.94
CA ALA A 501 -36.38 -9.06 -0.53
C ALA A 501 -34.91 -9.38 -0.86
N TYR A 502 -34.51 -10.67 -0.77
CA TYR A 502 -33.12 -11.08 -0.92
C TYR A 502 -32.78 -11.72 -2.29
N GLU A 503 -33.78 -12.22 -3.06
CA GLU A 503 -33.57 -12.71 -4.43
C GLU A 503 -33.31 -11.59 -5.43
N THR A 504 -33.86 -10.39 -5.19
CA THR A 504 -33.66 -9.23 -6.07
C THR A 504 -32.19 -8.77 -6.13
N ASP A 505 -31.39 -9.06 -5.10
CA ASP A 505 -29.96 -8.67 -5.07
C ASP A 505 -29.05 -9.74 -5.70
N ALA A 506 -29.44 -11.02 -5.64
CA ALA A 506 -28.73 -12.09 -6.33
C ALA A 506 -28.79 -11.97 -7.88
N ALA A 507 -29.85 -11.34 -8.39
CA ALA A 507 -29.98 -11.04 -9.82
C ALA A 507 -29.13 -9.82 -10.23
N LYS A 508 -29.08 -8.76 -9.39
CA LYS A 508 -28.28 -7.55 -9.66
C LYS A 508 -26.78 -7.77 -9.56
N ALA A 509 -26.32 -8.72 -8.73
CA ALA A 509 -24.91 -9.07 -8.60
C ALA A 509 -24.38 -9.89 -9.80
N LYS A 510 -25.26 -10.37 -10.69
CA LYS A 510 -24.86 -11.07 -11.94
C LYS A 510 -24.77 -10.15 -13.15
N ASP A 511 -25.31 -8.93 -13.05
CA ASP A 511 -25.34 -7.94 -14.15
C ASP A 511 -24.32 -6.78 -13.94
N LEU A 512 -23.45 -6.87 -12.94
CA LEU A 512 -22.31 -5.96 -12.66
C LEU A 512 -20.99 -6.72 -12.75
#